data_91dd514933c56393681379d19b12c398
#
_entry.id   91dd514933c56393681379d19b12c398
#
_cell.length_a   1.000
_cell.length_b   1.000
_cell.length_c   1.000
_cell.angle_alpha   90.00
_cell.angle_beta   90.00
_cell.angle_gamma   90.00
#
_symmetry.space_group_name_H-M   'P 1'
#
loop_
_entity.id
_entity.type
_entity.pdbx_description
1 polymer ?
#
loop_
_entity_poly.entity_id
_entity_poly.type
_entity_poly.pdbx_seq_one_letter_code
_entity_poly.pdbx_strand_id
1 'polypeptide(L)'
;MELERIRKRPEEYVSANLVDYGECAKTFSWTQARGLLDGLPGGGLNIAHEAIDRHVKAGRGDKLALRWIGRDDTIRDFTYATLGAAVNRFANVLTQHGIAKGDRVSSLLGRVPELYIGALGTLKNGSVFSPMFSAFGPEPIKARMTIGNASALITTEAFYRRKVEPWRKELASLKYIFLTECSASPPPDTIDLAAALAQAAESFEVVRTAPEDMALLHFTSGTTGKPKGAVHVHEAVVAHH
;
A
#
# COMPACT_ATOMS: atom_id res chain seq x y z
N MET A 1 -18.98 -33.85 -20.19
CA MET A 1 -19.69 -33.26 -19.06
C MET A 1 -20.00 -31.82 -19.49
N GLU A 2 -21.24 -31.56 -19.80
CA GLU A 2 -21.70 -30.24 -20.22
C GLU A 2 -21.80 -29.37 -18.95
N LEU A 3 -21.11 -28.25 -18.92
CA LEU A 3 -21.14 -27.36 -17.76
C LEU A 3 -22.46 -26.57 -17.81
N GLU A 4 -23.24 -26.64 -16.75
CA GLU A 4 -24.46 -25.87 -16.61
C GLU A 4 -24.13 -24.37 -16.56
N ARG A 5 -24.76 -23.57 -17.45
CA ARG A 5 -24.60 -22.14 -17.47
C ARG A 5 -25.39 -21.50 -16.32
N ILE A 6 -24.68 -20.88 -15.39
CA ILE A 6 -25.30 -20.07 -14.34
C ILE A 6 -25.90 -18.83 -15.00
N ARG A 7 -27.24 -18.67 -14.87
CA ARG A 7 -27.95 -17.46 -15.34
C ARG A 7 -28.48 -16.71 -14.13
N LYS A 8 -28.22 -15.43 -14.10
CA LYS A 8 -28.78 -14.52 -13.09
C LYS A 8 -30.29 -14.40 -13.34
N ARG A 9 -31.08 -14.37 -12.28
CA ARG A 9 -32.49 -14.03 -12.33
C ARG A 9 -32.67 -12.54 -12.55
N PRO A 10 -33.80 -12.07 -13.12
CA PRO A 10 -34.03 -10.66 -13.39
C PRO A 10 -33.78 -9.72 -12.17
N GLU A 11 -34.20 -10.17 -10.97
CA GLU A 11 -34.04 -9.43 -9.71
C GLU A 11 -32.60 -9.37 -9.20
N GLU A 12 -31.73 -10.19 -9.75
CA GLU A 12 -30.30 -10.21 -9.41
C GLU A 12 -29.45 -9.28 -10.32
N TYR A 13 -30.09 -8.67 -11.32
CA TYR A 13 -29.41 -7.72 -12.19
C TYR A 13 -29.31 -6.36 -11.48
N VAL A 14 -28.10 -5.89 -11.33
CA VAL A 14 -27.78 -4.51 -10.95
C VAL A 14 -27.26 -3.75 -12.17
N SER A 15 -27.51 -2.46 -12.23
CA SER A 15 -26.95 -1.61 -13.31
C SER A 15 -25.44 -1.76 -13.37
N ALA A 16 -24.91 -2.07 -14.54
CA ALA A 16 -23.47 -2.13 -14.75
C ALA A 16 -22.88 -0.73 -14.66
N ASN A 17 -21.68 -0.60 -14.07
CA ASN A 17 -20.94 0.68 -14.10
C ASN A 17 -20.58 1.11 -15.51
N LEU A 18 -20.30 0.14 -16.40
CA LEU A 18 -20.11 0.33 -17.84
C LEU A 18 -21.34 -0.18 -18.58
N VAL A 19 -22.29 0.69 -18.88
CA VAL A 19 -23.56 0.34 -19.52
C VAL A 19 -23.38 0.06 -21.00
N ASP A 20 -22.64 0.91 -21.70
CA ASP A 20 -22.36 0.81 -23.14
C ASP A 20 -20.88 1.03 -23.40
N TYR A 21 -20.17 -0.06 -23.68
CA TYR A 21 -18.75 0.00 -24.02
C TYR A 21 -18.49 0.78 -25.32
N GLY A 22 -19.36 0.62 -26.32
CA GLY A 22 -19.17 1.26 -27.62
C GLY A 22 -19.23 2.78 -27.54
N GLU A 23 -20.18 3.31 -26.79
CA GLU A 23 -20.30 4.76 -26.56
C GLU A 23 -19.19 5.26 -25.61
N CYS A 24 -18.90 4.54 -24.54
CA CYS A 24 -17.82 4.91 -23.65
C CYS A 24 -16.46 4.96 -24.36
N ALA A 25 -16.16 3.98 -25.21
CA ALA A 25 -14.90 3.94 -25.97
C ALA A 25 -14.74 5.12 -26.96
N LYS A 26 -15.84 5.64 -27.52
CA LYS A 26 -15.82 6.80 -28.43
C LYS A 26 -15.58 8.12 -27.69
N THR A 27 -16.06 8.23 -26.45
CA THR A 27 -16.05 9.47 -25.65
C THR A 27 -14.98 9.52 -24.60
N PHE A 28 -14.33 8.39 -24.28
CA PHE A 28 -13.29 8.31 -23.26
C PHE A 28 -12.09 9.19 -23.60
N SER A 29 -11.60 9.91 -22.58
CA SER A 29 -10.29 10.57 -22.64
C SER A 29 -9.61 10.52 -21.27
N TRP A 30 -8.28 10.41 -21.26
CA TRP A 30 -7.49 10.47 -20.03
C TRP A 30 -7.67 11.79 -19.29
N THR A 31 -7.92 12.89 -19.99
CA THR A 31 -8.21 14.20 -19.39
C THR A 31 -9.50 14.15 -18.56
N GLN A 32 -10.56 13.52 -19.11
CA GLN A 32 -11.81 13.33 -18.36
C GLN A 32 -11.61 12.43 -17.16
N ALA A 33 -10.92 11.29 -17.33
CA ALA A 33 -10.60 10.38 -16.22
C ALA A 33 -9.81 11.09 -15.11
N ARG A 34 -8.79 11.89 -15.48
CA ARG A 34 -8.03 12.71 -14.55
C ARG A 34 -8.92 13.73 -13.83
N GLY A 35 -9.89 14.33 -14.51
CA GLY A 35 -10.83 15.30 -13.94
C GLY A 35 -11.77 14.74 -12.89
N LEU A 36 -11.87 13.40 -12.76
CA LEU A 36 -12.62 12.73 -11.70
C LEU A 36 -11.86 12.61 -10.38
N LEU A 37 -10.56 12.91 -10.37
CA LEU A 37 -9.71 12.91 -9.19
C LEU A 37 -9.70 14.31 -8.53
N ASP A 38 -9.49 14.32 -7.19
CA ASP A 38 -9.39 15.56 -6.41
C ASP A 38 -8.08 16.31 -6.69
N GLY A 39 -6.98 15.56 -6.80
CA GLY A 39 -5.64 16.10 -6.97
C GLY A 39 -5.10 16.79 -5.73
N LEU A 40 -3.90 17.34 -5.87
CA LEU A 40 -3.26 18.19 -4.87
C LEU A 40 -3.00 19.59 -5.45
N PRO A 41 -2.86 20.63 -4.60
CA PRO A 41 -2.57 21.98 -5.05
C PRO A 41 -1.42 22.06 -6.05
N GLY A 42 -1.58 22.89 -7.09
CA GLY A 42 -0.56 23.08 -8.13
C GLY A 42 -0.37 21.87 -9.06
N GLY A 43 -1.42 21.09 -9.30
CA GLY A 43 -1.39 19.95 -10.23
C GLY A 43 -0.78 18.68 -9.66
N GLY A 44 -0.46 18.64 -8.37
CA GLY A 44 0.05 17.44 -7.70
C GLY A 44 -0.96 16.30 -7.68
N LEU A 45 -0.48 15.09 -7.42
CA LEU A 45 -1.29 13.89 -7.30
C LEU A 45 -0.66 12.93 -6.29
N ASN A 46 -1.49 12.39 -5.38
CA ASN A 46 -1.04 11.38 -4.42
C ASN A 46 -2.08 10.28 -4.31
N ILE A 47 -1.66 9.03 -4.54
CA ILE A 47 -2.57 7.86 -4.50
C ILE A 47 -3.28 7.74 -3.15
N ALA A 48 -2.59 7.97 -2.02
CA ALA A 48 -3.22 7.85 -0.70
C ALA A 48 -4.26 8.96 -0.46
N HIS A 49 -4.00 10.19 -0.94
CA HIS A 49 -4.99 11.26 -0.92
C HIS A 49 -6.25 10.86 -1.69
N GLU A 50 -6.08 10.35 -2.91
CA GLU A 50 -7.21 9.92 -3.74
C GLU A 50 -7.98 8.74 -3.14
N ALA A 51 -7.26 7.79 -2.55
CA ALA A 51 -7.87 6.61 -1.98
C ALA A 51 -8.59 6.87 -0.65
N ILE A 52 -8.15 7.84 0.16
CA ILE A 52 -8.64 8.04 1.53
C ILE A 52 -9.09 9.48 1.79
N ASP A 53 -8.19 10.46 1.68
CA ASP A 53 -8.43 11.80 2.23
C ASP A 53 -9.59 12.52 1.54
N ARG A 54 -9.69 12.43 0.21
CA ARG A 54 -10.79 13.03 -0.54
C ARG A 54 -12.16 12.49 -0.10
N HIS A 55 -12.20 11.21 0.30
CA HIS A 55 -13.45 10.60 0.76
C HIS A 55 -13.87 11.12 2.14
N VAL A 56 -12.91 11.28 3.05
CA VAL A 56 -13.16 11.88 4.36
C VAL A 56 -13.62 13.34 4.20
N LYS A 57 -12.89 14.13 3.39
CA LYS A 57 -13.24 15.53 3.09
C LYS A 57 -14.62 15.67 2.45
N ALA A 58 -15.03 14.71 1.63
CA ALA A 58 -16.35 14.68 0.98
C ALA A 58 -17.49 14.16 1.90
N GLY A 59 -17.26 14.06 3.22
CA GLY A 59 -18.28 13.63 4.18
C GLY A 59 -18.57 12.12 4.16
N ARG A 60 -17.70 11.30 3.57
CA ARG A 60 -17.85 9.83 3.52
C ARG A 60 -17.00 9.13 4.59
N GLY A 61 -16.59 9.84 5.64
CA GLY A 61 -15.73 9.32 6.70
C GLY A 61 -16.25 8.03 7.35
N ASP A 62 -17.56 7.93 7.58
CA ASP A 62 -18.20 6.79 8.25
C ASP A 62 -18.47 5.60 7.30
N LYS A 63 -18.27 5.77 5.99
CA LYS A 63 -18.45 4.69 5.03
C LYS A 63 -17.35 3.63 5.22
N LEU A 64 -17.73 2.35 5.16
CA LEU A 64 -16.79 1.23 5.17
C LEU A 64 -15.81 1.35 4.00
N ALA A 65 -14.50 1.40 4.31
CA ALA A 65 -13.42 1.48 3.35
C ALA A 65 -12.70 0.13 3.18
N LEU A 66 -12.49 -0.60 4.28
CA LEU A 66 -11.80 -1.87 4.28
C LEU A 66 -12.46 -2.83 5.28
N ARG A 67 -12.84 -4.01 4.83
CA ARG A 67 -13.20 -5.14 5.69
C ARG A 67 -12.13 -6.21 5.58
N TRP A 68 -11.52 -6.53 6.70
CA TRP A 68 -10.61 -7.65 6.81
C TRP A 68 -11.30 -8.82 7.49
N ILE A 69 -11.12 -10.02 6.91
CA ILE A 69 -11.65 -11.27 7.45
C ILE A 69 -10.47 -12.18 7.77
N GLY A 70 -10.30 -12.51 9.04
CA GLY A 70 -9.28 -13.41 9.54
C GLY A 70 -9.53 -14.86 9.15
N ARG A 71 -8.53 -15.71 9.38
CA ARG A 71 -8.64 -17.17 9.11
C ARG A 71 -9.59 -17.88 10.07
N ASP A 72 -9.90 -17.24 11.18
CA ASP A 72 -10.81 -17.65 12.25
C ASP A 72 -12.17 -16.93 12.15
N ASP A 73 -12.47 -16.40 10.96
CA ASP A 73 -13.66 -15.60 10.67
C ASP A 73 -13.81 -14.30 11.48
N THR A 74 -12.76 -13.89 12.21
CA THR A 74 -12.73 -12.58 12.87
C THR A 74 -12.86 -11.47 11.82
N ILE A 75 -13.77 -10.52 12.04
CA ILE A 75 -13.98 -9.38 11.15
C ILE A 75 -13.42 -8.11 11.80
N ARG A 76 -12.61 -7.36 11.05
CA ARG A 76 -12.17 -6.01 11.41
C ARG A 76 -12.58 -5.04 10.31
N ASP A 77 -13.45 -4.10 10.66
CA ASP A 77 -13.93 -3.08 9.74
C ASP A 77 -13.21 -1.75 9.98
N PHE A 78 -12.83 -1.12 8.89
CA PHE A 78 -12.24 0.22 8.87
C PHE A 78 -13.10 1.11 7.99
N THR A 79 -13.62 2.18 8.57
CA THR A 79 -14.22 3.27 7.80
C THR A 79 -13.12 4.11 7.14
N TYR A 80 -13.49 5.01 6.20
CA TYR A 80 -12.51 5.93 5.64
C TYR A 80 -11.84 6.80 6.72
N ALA A 81 -12.59 7.22 7.74
CA ALA A 81 -12.04 8.01 8.85
C ALA A 81 -11.05 7.20 9.68
N THR A 82 -11.41 5.99 10.12
CA THR A 82 -10.55 5.15 10.98
C THR A 82 -9.33 4.62 10.22
N LEU A 83 -9.50 4.24 8.94
CA LEU A 83 -8.37 3.87 8.08
C LEU A 83 -7.45 5.07 7.85
N GLY A 84 -8.03 6.26 7.59
CA GLY A 84 -7.28 7.50 7.41
C GLY A 84 -6.45 7.88 8.64
N ALA A 85 -7.01 7.75 9.84
CA ALA A 85 -6.29 7.98 11.09
C ALA A 85 -5.10 7.01 11.24
N ALA A 86 -5.30 5.72 10.98
CA ALA A 86 -4.21 4.73 11.04
C ALA A 86 -3.11 5.00 9.99
N VAL A 87 -3.49 5.40 8.77
CA VAL A 87 -2.58 5.80 7.68
C VAL A 87 -1.78 7.04 8.08
N ASN A 88 -2.42 8.04 8.70
CA ASN A 88 -1.75 9.25 9.19
C ASN A 88 -0.74 8.93 10.29
N ARG A 89 -1.09 8.08 11.24
CA ARG A 89 -0.18 7.61 12.29
C ARG A 89 1.06 6.97 11.68
N PHE A 90 0.90 6.10 10.67
CA PHE A 90 2.07 5.47 10.04
C PHE A 90 2.91 6.45 9.23
N ALA A 91 2.31 7.40 8.52
CA ALA A 91 3.05 8.47 7.84
C ALA A 91 3.88 9.32 8.82
N ASN A 92 3.31 9.65 10.00
CA ASN A 92 4.04 10.31 11.09
C ASN A 92 5.21 9.45 11.61
N VAL A 93 5.00 8.14 11.81
CA VAL A 93 6.06 7.21 12.24
C VAL A 93 7.21 7.23 11.24
N LEU A 94 6.94 7.17 9.94
CA LEU A 94 7.97 7.24 8.91
C LEU A 94 8.76 8.57 8.99
N THR A 95 8.05 9.69 9.10
CA THR A 95 8.68 11.02 9.21
C THR A 95 9.54 11.15 10.46
N GLN A 96 9.08 10.66 11.62
CA GLN A 96 9.84 10.66 12.87
C GLN A 96 11.15 9.87 12.77
N HIS A 97 11.21 8.85 11.91
CA HIS A 97 12.40 8.06 11.63
C HIS A 97 13.22 8.61 10.44
N GLY A 98 12.90 9.80 9.94
CA GLY A 98 13.64 10.43 8.84
C GLY A 98 13.42 9.75 7.48
N ILE A 99 12.38 8.93 7.33
CA ILE A 99 11.94 8.40 6.03
C ILE A 99 11.19 9.52 5.31
N ALA A 100 11.64 9.86 4.13
CA ALA A 100 11.18 11.00 3.37
C ALA A 100 10.74 10.63 1.95
N LYS A 101 10.24 11.63 1.21
CA LYS A 101 9.84 11.49 -0.19
C LYS A 101 10.93 10.80 -1.01
N GLY A 102 10.53 9.76 -1.75
CA GLY A 102 11.43 8.97 -2.60
C GLY A 102 12.17 7.84 -1.89
N ASP A 103 12.15 7.73 -0.56
CA ASP A 103 12.65 6.57 0.15
C ASP A 103 11.81 5.32 -0.13
N ARG A 104 12.43 4.14 -0.14
CA ARG A 104 11.72 2.87 -0.40
C ARG A 104 11.40 2.16 0.89
N VAL A 105 10.09 1.97 1.11
CA VAL A 105 9.54 1.19 2.22
C VAL A 105 9.05 -0.15 1.68
N SER A 106 9.75 -1.20 2.01
CA SER A 106 9.37 -2.57 1.62
C SER A 106 8.38 -3.17 2.61
N SER A 107 7.51 -4.05 2.14
CA SER A 107 6.67 -4.87 3.02
C SER A 107 6.84 -6.36 2.73
N LEU A 108 6.90 -7.16 3.79
CA LEU A 108 6.88 -8.61 3.75
C LEU A 108 5.82 -9.09 4.74
N LEU A 109 4.56 -9.01 4.32
CA LEU A 109 3.39 -9.28 5.14
C LEU A 109 2.44 -10.25 4.43
N GLY A 110 1.60 -10.91 5.20
CA GLY A 110 0.41 -11.59 4.71
C GLY A 110 -0.71 -10.59 4.37
N ARG A 111 -1.92 -11.12 4.21
CA ARG A 111 -3.12 -10.30 3.98
C ARG A 111 -3.67 -9.81 5.33
N VAL A 112 -3.05 -8.78 5.87
CA VAL A 112 -3.41 -8.16 7.15
C VAL A 112 -3.67 -6.67 6.96
N PRO A 113 -4.46 -6.02 7.83
CA PRO A 113 -4.76 -4.59 7.73
C PRO A 113 -3.51 -3.72 7.68
N GLU A 114 -2.47 -4.10 8.41
CA GLU A 114 -1.18 -3.41 8.49
C GLU A 114 -0.48 -3.30 7.12
N LEU A 115 -0.78 -4.20 6.17
CA LEU A 115 -0.29 -4.09 4.80
C LEU A 115 -0.87 -2.86 4.09
N TYR A 116 -2.17 -2.61 4.25
CA TYR A 116 -2.85 -1.47 3.62
C TYR A 116 -2.50 -0.16 4.33
N ILE A 117 -2.43 -0.17 5.65
CA ILE A 117 -1.99 0.98 6.47
C ILE A 117 -0.55 1.36 6.07
N GLY A 118 0.34 0.37 6.00
CA GLY A 118 1.72 0.57 5.60
C GLY A 118 1.86 1.09 4.17
N ALA A 119 1.11 0.53 3.22
CA ALA A 119 1.12 0.98 1.83
C ALA A 119 0.66 2.44 1.71
N LEU A 120 -0.54 2.74 2.23
CA LEU A 120 -1.13 4.07 2.11
C LEU A 120 -0.37 5.13 2.90
N GLY A 121 0.14 4.80 4.11
CA GLY A 121 0.97 5.72 4.89
C GLY A 121 2.31 6.01 4.24
N THR A 122 2.92 5.02 3.59
CA THR A 122 4.13 5.20 2.77
C THR A 122 3.87 6.17 1.62
N LEU A 123 2.80 5.95 0.86
CA LEU A 123 2.42 6.83 -0.26
C LEU A 123 2.06 8.24 0.21
N LYS A 124 1.40 8.36 1.36
CA LYS A 124 1.04 9.64 1.95
C LYS A 124 2.25 10.46 2.40
N ASN A 125 3.28 9.79 2.93
CA ASN A 125 4.58 10.36 3.26
C ASN A 125 5.41 10.74 1.99
N GLY A 126 4.93 10.40 0.79
CA GLY A 126 5.67 10.61 -0.47
C GLY A 126 6.77 9.59 -0.72
N SER A 127 6.89 8.57 0.12
CA SER A 127 7.84 7.47 -0.05
C SER A 127 7.29 6.42 -1.03
N VAL A 128 8.15 5.56 -1.53
CA VAL A 128 7.84 4.53 -2.51
C VAL A 128 7.54 3.22 -1.81
N PHE A 129 6.35 2.68 -2.02
CA PHE A 129 5.96 1.39 -1.46
C PHE A 129 6.43 0.22 -2.34
N SER A 130 7.09 -0.77 -1.73
CA SER A 130 7.60 -1.96 -2.43
C SER A 130 7.13 -3.24 -1.77
N PRO A 131 5.97 -3.80 -2.18
CA PRO A 131 5.46 -5.04 -1.61
C PRO A 131 6.24 -6.26 -2.09
N MET A 132 6.44 -7.21 -1.18
CA MET A 132 7.03 -8.51 -1.47
C MET A 132 6.04 -9.63 -1.11
N PHE A 133 6.06 -10.68 -1.91
CA PHE A 133 5.22 -11.85 -1.65
C PHE A 133 5.69 -12.59 -0.40
N SER A 134 4.78 -12.81 0.54
CA SER A 134 5.09 -13.41 1.84
C SER A 134 5.66 -14.83 1.76
N ALA A 135 5.42 -15.56 0.66
CA ALA A 135 5.97 -16.89 0.44
C ALA A 135 7.41 -16.91 -0.11
N PHE A 136 7.99 -15.75 -0.45
CA PHE A 136 9.39 -15.71 -0.89
C PHE A 136 10.34 -16.24 0.18
N GLY A 137 11.37 -16.98 -0.26
CA GLY A 137 12.51 -17.37 0.56
C GLY A 137 13.49 -16.19 0.79
N PRO A 138 14.55 -16.38 1.59
CA PRO A 138 15.52 -15.33 1.91
C PRO A 138 16.19 -14.69 0.68
N GLU A 139 16.70 -15.48 -0.26
CA GLU A 139 17.42 -14.98 -1.44
C GLU A 139 16.57 -14.07 -2.35
N PRO A 140 15.33 -14.45 -2.75
CA PRO A 140 14.45 -13.55 -3.49
C PRO A 140 14.12 -12.24 -2.76
N ILE A 141 14.02 -12.25 -1.43
CA ILE A 141 13.77 -11.05 -0.61
C ILE A 141 15.01 -10.16 -0.64
N LYS A 142 16.18 -10.72 -0.32
CA LYS A 142 17.47 -10.01 -0.33
C LYS A 142 17.71 -9.31 -1.66
N ALA A 143 17.58 -10.06 -2.78
CA ALA A 143 17.78 -9.52 -4.11
C ALA A 143 16.89 -8.28 -4.39
N ARG A 144 15.61 -8.34 -4.05
CA ARG A 144 14.66 -7.25 -4.28
C ARG A 144 14.95 -6.03 -3.39
N MET A 145 15.24 -6.26 -2.13
CA MET A 145 15.58 -5.19 -1.20
C MET A 145 16.90 -4.49 -1.56
N THR A 146 17.88 -5.25 -2.05
CA THR A 146 19.15 -4.70 -2.56
C THR A 146 18.92 -3.87 -3.82
N ILE A 147 18.25 -4.41 -4.84
CA ILE A 147 17.97 -3.71 -6.10
C ILE A 147 17.10 -2.45 -5.83
N GLY A 148 16.07 -2.59 -4.98
CA GLY A 148 15.20 -1.49 -4.58
C GLY A 148 15.85 -0.48 -3.65
N ASN A 149 17.04 -0.77 -3.13
CA ASN A 149 17.73 0.06 -2.13
C ASN A 149 16.78 0.45 -0.98
N ALA A 150 16.16 -0.57 -0.35
CA ALA A 150 15.13 -0.40 0.67
C ALA A 150 15.67 0.32 1.90
N SER A 151 14.99 1.39 2.34
CA SER A 151 15.33 2.16 3.55
C SER A 151 14.63 1.61 4.80
N ALA A 152 13.43 1.07 4.63
CA ALA A 152 12.65 0.48 5.71
C ALA A 152 11.95 -0.83 5.27
N LEU A 153 11.63 -1.66 6.25
CA LEU A 153 10.87 -2.89 6.08
C LEU A 153 9.72 -2.95 7.09
N ILE A 154 8.53 -3.31 6.62
CA ILE A 154 7.37 -3.66 7.46
C ILE A 154 7.19 -5.17 7.36
N THR A 155 7.23 -5.89 8.49
CA THR A 155 7.11 -7.35 8.48
C THR A 155 6.63 -7.88 9.84
N THR A 156 6.35 -9.19 9.94
CA THR A 156 6.16 -9.85 11.23
C THR A 156 7.51 -10.25 11.84
N GLU A 157 7.60 -10.39 13.16
CA GLU A 157 8.83 -10.87 13.80
C GLU A 157 9.23 -12.26 13.28
N ALA A 158 8.27 -13.15 13.07
CA ALA A 158 8.51 -14.49 12.54
C ALA A 158 9.14 -14.47 11.13
N PHE A 159 8.67 -13.58 10.25
CA PHE A 159 9.27 -13.43 8.92
C PHE A 159 10.64 -12.76 8.99
N TYR A 160 10.80 -11.75 9.84
CA TYR A 160 12.08 -11.09 10.03
C TYR A 160 13.15 -12.10 10.44
N ARG A 161 12.95 -12.81 11.58
CA ARG A 161 13.92 -13.78 12.10
C ARG A 161 14.30 -14.85 11.08
N ARG A 162 13.31 -15.40 10.39
CA ARG A 162 13.54 -16.51 9.46
C ARG A 162 14.12 -16.09 8.10
N LYS A 163 13.77 -14.90 7.60
CA LYS A 163 13.98 -14.55 6.21
C LYS A 163 14.88 -13.33 5.98
N VAL A 164 15.12 -12.51 7.00
CA VAL A 164 15.85 -11.24 6.85
C VAL A 164 17.02 -11.11 7.82
N GLU A 165 16.83 -11.44 9.09
CA GLU A 165 17.84 -11.30 10.14
C GLU A 165 19.20 -11.92 9.79
N PRO A 166 19.28 -13.16 9.18
CA PRO A 166 20.56 -13.78 8.90
C PRO A 166 21.49 -12.99 7.98
N TRP A 167 20.93 -12.12 7.13
CA TRP A 167 21.69 -11.30 6.17
C TRP A 167 21.39 -9.79 6.31
N ARG A 168 20.73 -9.39 7.41
CA ARG A 168 20.38 -8.00 7.69
C ARG A 168 21.56 -7.03 7.53
N LYS A 169 22.75 -7.45 7.99
CA LYS A 169 23.97 -6.63 7.97
C LYS A 169 24.51 -6.37 6.54
N GLU A 170 24.10 -7.15 5.57
CA GLU A 170 24.49 -6.99 4.16
C GLU A 170 23.67 -5.89 3.45
N LEU A 171 22.58 -5.42 4.07
CA LEU A 171 21.74 -4.33 3.55
C LEU A 171 22.04 -3.02 4.25
N ALA A 172 23.08 -2.31 3.79
CA ALA A 172 23.47 -1.03 4.37
C ALA A 172 22.38 0.05 4.25
N SER A 173 21.52 -0.02 3.22
CA SER A 173 20.41 0.91 3.03
C SER A 173 19.25 0.71 4.00
N LEU A 174 19.05 -0.51 4.50
CA LEU A 174 17.94 -0.84 5.40
C LEU A 174 18.23 -0.28 6.79
N LYS A 175 17.57 0.81 7.16
CA LYS A 175 17.78 1.50 8.44
C LYS A 175 16.78 1.04 9.49
N TYR A 176 15.51 0.86 9.11
CA TYR A 176 14.40 0.63 10.03
C TYR A 176 13.62 -0.63 9.70
N ILE A 177 13.24 -1.35 10.74
CA ILE A 177 12.42 -2.57 10.65
C ILE A 177 11.25 -2.43 11.61
N PHE A 178 10.05 -2.32 11.05
CA PHE A 178 8.80 -2.20 11.78
C PHE A 178 8.13 -3.58 11.86
N LEU A 179 7.93 -4.07 13.06
CA LEU A 179 7.32 -5.37 13.32
C LEU A 179 5.84 -5.22 13.68
N THR A 180 4.96 -5.92 12.96
CA THR A 180 3.51 -5.90 13.20
C THR A 180 3.07 -6.83 14.32
N GLU A 181 3.90 -7.83 14.65
CA GLU A 181 3.67 -8.82 15.69
C GLU A 181 4.97 -8.97 16.46
N CYS A 182 5.03 -8.40 17.67
CA CYS A 182 6.20 -8.46 18.52
C CYS A 182 6.01 -9.47 19.65
N SER A 183 7.05 -10.26 19.91
CA SER A 183 7.18 -11.04 21.14
C SER A 183 7.54 -10.14 22.33
N ALA A 184 7.55 -10.70 23.54
CA ALA A 184 8.01 -9.98 24.73
C ALA A 184 9.50 -9.55 24.65
N SER A 185 10.29 -10.17 23.76
CA SER A 185 11.71 -9.88 23.55
C SER A 185 11.98 -9.81 22.03
N PRO A 186 11.59 -8.70 21.38
CA PRO A 186 11.83 -8.54 19.96
C PRO A 186 13.32 -8.45 19.64
N PRO A 187 13.74 -8.74 18.40
CA PRO A 187 15.11 -8.58 17.97
C PRO A 187 15.61 -7.14 18.21
N PRO A 188 16.89 -6.96 18.58
CA PRO A 188 17.48 -5.63 18.70
C PRO A 188 17.37 -4.87 17.38
N ASP A 189 17.37 -3.55 17.44
CA ASP A 189 17.26 -2.65 16.28
C ASP A 189 15.99 -2.82 15.45
N THR A 190 14.91 -3.34 16.07
CA THR A 190 13.57 -3.39 15.48
C THR A 190 12.59 -2.52 16.27
N ILE A 191 11.49 -2.14 15.65
CA ILE A 191 10.50 -1.21 16.18
C ILE A 191 9.16 -1.95 16.24
N ASP A 192 8.52 -1.95 17.40
CA ASP A 192 7.14 -2.41 17.55
C ASP A 192 6.22 -1.39 16.86
N LEU A 193 5.61 -1.83 15.75
CA LEU A 193 4.74 -0.98 14.95
C LEU A 193 3.49 -0.57 15.72
N ALA A 194 2.90 -1.47 16.51
CA ALA A 194 1.69 -1.16 17.25
C ALA A 194 1.96 -0.08 18.32
N ALA A 195 3.08 -0.21 19.05
CA ALA A 195 3.51 0.79 20.03
C ALA A 195 3.84 2.14 19.37
N ALA A 196 4.52 2.13 18.22
CA ALA A 196 4.83 3.35 17.46
C ALA A 196 3.57 4.05 16.95
N LEU A 197 2.62 3.29 16.39
CA LEU A 197 1.35 3.85 15.92
C LEU A 197 0.52 4.44 17.07
N ALA A 198 0.52 3.81 18.25
CA ALA A 198 -0.23 4.29 19.41
C ALA A 198 0.24 5.69 19.89
N GLN A 199 1.51 6.02 19.70
CA GLN A 199 2.12 7.29 20.10
C GLN A 199 2.05 8.38 19.00
N ALA A 200 1.76 8.00 17.76
CA ALA A 200 1.76 8.91 16.63
C ALA A 200 0.44 9.68 16.50
N ALA A 201 0.49 10.90 16.00
CA ALA A 201 -0.68 11.74 15.75
C ALA A 201 -1.58 11.16 14.66
N GLU A 202 -2.90 11.34 14.81
CA GLU A 202 -3.91 10.92 13.83
C GLU A 202 -4.06 11.87 12.64
N SER A 203 -3.43 13.04 12.70
CA SER A 203 -3.40 14.01 11.61
C SER A 203 -2.05 14.00 10.92
N PHE A 204 -2.06 14.12 9.60
CA PHE A 204 -0.85 14.22 8.77
C PHE A 204 -1.19 14.97 7.49
N GLU A 205 -0.40 15.98 7.17
CA GLU A 205 -0.51 16.67 5.88
C GLU A 205 0.20 15.84 4.80
N VAL A 206 -0.55 15.47 3.76
CA VAL A 206 0.00 14.66 2.66
C VAL A 206 1.20 15.37 2.02
N VAL A 207 2.31 14.65 1.89
CA VAL A 207 3.50 15.19 1.22
C VAL A 207 3.18 15.42 -0.25
N ARG A 208 3.53 16.62 -0.73
CA ARG A 208 3.28 17.01 -2.12
C ARG A 208 4.10 16.15 -3.08
N THR A 209 3.38 15.43 -3.93
CA THR A 209 3.94 14.61 -5.01
C THR A 209 3.46 15.13 -6.37
N ALA A 210 4.34 15.05 -7.36
CA ALA A 210 3.98 15.24 -8.75
C ALA A 210 3.34 13.95 -9.31
N PRO A 211 2.54 14.01 -10.38
CA PRO A 211 2.01 12.82 -11.05
C PRO A 211 3.07 11.79 -11.41
N GLU A 212 4.25 12.25 -11.84
CA GLU A 212 5.39 11.45 -12.29
C GLU A 212 6.27 10.90 -11.16
N ASP A 213 6.07 11.37 -9.92
CA ASP A 213 6.80 10.85 -8.78
C ASP A 213 6.53 9.35 -8.59
N MET A 214 7.59 8.60 -8.31
CA MET A 214 7.50 7.16 -8.05
C MET A 214 6.63 6.90 -6.82
N ALA A 215 5.64 6.03 -6.96
CA ALA A 215 4.73 5.62 -5.90
C ALA A 215 4.95 4.17 -5.48
N LEU A 216 5.06 3.26 -6.45
CA LEU A 216 5.20 1.83 -6.20
C LEU A 216 6.39 1.26 -6.97
N LEU A 217 7.08 0.32 -6.32
CA LEU A 217 8.15 -0.48 -6.93
C LEU A 217 7.80 -1.95 -6.81
N HIS A 218 7.25 -2.51 -7.88
CA HIS A 218 6.96 -3.94 -7.98
C HIS A 218 8.10 -4.69 -8.65
N PHE A 219 8.33 -5.93 -8.22
CA PHE A 219 9.32 -6.79 -8.84
C PHE A 219 8.66 -7.95 -9.59
N THR A 220 8.99 -8.09 -10.85
CA THR A 220 8.64 -9.25 -11.68
C THR A 220 9.77 -10.28 -11.68
N SER A 221 9.45 -11.53 -12.01
CA SER A 221 10.44 -12.63 -12.07
C SER A 221 11.50 -12.44 -13.16
N GLY A 222 11.23 -11.60 -14.15
CA GLY A 222 12.11 -11.39 -15.30
C GLY A 222 12.36 -12.68 -16.11
N THR A 223 12.48 -12.57 -17.43
CA THR A 223 12.80 -13.70 -18.31
C THR A 223 14.22 -14.24 -18.14
N THR A 224 15.09 -13.45 -17.51
CA THR A 224 16.53 -13.78 -17.31
C THR A 224 16.83 -14.32 -15.91
N GLY A 225 15.81 -14.64 -15.10
CA GLY A 225 15.96 -15.16 -13.74
C GLY A 225 16.29 -14.09 -12.67
N LYS A 226 16.76 -12.90 -13.06
CA LYS A 226 16.96 -11.79 -12.14
C LYS A 226 15.66 -10.95 -12.00
N PRO A 227 15.26 -10.54 -10.79
CA PRO A 227 14.09 -9.70 -10.63
C PRO A 227 14.29 -8.35 -11.30
N LYS A 228 13.24 -7.88 -11.99
CA LYS A 228 13.18 -6.54 -12.61
C LYS A 228 12.20 -5.68 -11.84
N GLY A 229 12.62 -4.47 -11.47
CA GLY A 229 11.75 -3.49 -10.82
C GLY A 229 10.86 -2.78 -11.86
N ALA A 230 9.55 -2.90 -11.70
CA ALA A 230 8.56 -2.13 -12.44
C ALA A 230 8.12 -0.94 -11.56
N VAL A 231 8.27 0.25 -12.09
CA VAL A 231 7.91 1.49 -11.39
C VAL A 231 6.51 1.90 -11.80
N HIS A 232 5.68 2.20 -10.80
CA HIS A 232 4.41 2.90 -10.99
C HIS A 232 4.52 4.28 -10.33
N VAL A 233 4.07 5.28 -11.03
CA VAL A 233 4.03 6.68 -10.56
C VAL A 233 2.67 6.98 -9.94
N HIS A 234 2.53 8.12 -9.26
CA HIS A 234 1.24 8.50 -8.66
C HIS A 234 0.13 8.65 -9.72
N GLU A 235 0.46 9.02 -10.95
CA GLU A 235 -0.52 9.12 -12.04
C GLU A 235 -1.20 7.80 -12.41
N ALA A 236 -0.62 6.66 -12.04
CA ALA A 236 -1.26 5.35 -12.26
C ALA A 236 -2.66 5.25 -11.65
N VAL A 237 -2.98 6.05 -10.62
CA VAL A 237 -4.33 6.10 -10.03
C VAL A 237 -5.40 6.52 -11.04
N VAL A 238 -5.06 7.31 -12.05
CA VAL A 238 -6.01 7.73 -13.12
C VAL A 238 -6.57 6.53 -13.88
N ALA A 239 -5.78 5.46 -14.00
CA ALA A 239 -6.20 4.24 -14.70
C ALA A 239 -6.90 3.22 -13.78
N HIS A 240 -6.90 3.46 -12.46
CA HIS A 240 -7.35 2.48 -11.47
C HIS A 240 -8.56 2.93 -10.62
N HIS A 241 -9.05 4.15 -10.82
CA HIS A 241 -10.23 4.64 -10.07
C HIS A 241 -11.56 4.49 -10.85
#